data_8d23108a035f523608e62da277e44dfc
#
_entry.id   8d23108a035f523608e62da277e44dfc
#
_cell.length_a   1.000
_cell.length_b   1.000
_cell.length_c   1.000
_cell.angle_alpha   90.00
_cell.angle_beta   90.00
_cell.angle_gamma   90.00
#
_symmetry.space_group_name_H-M   'P 1'
#
loop_
_entity.id
_entity.type
_entity.pdbx_description
1 polymer ?
#
loop_
_entity_poly.entity_id
_entity_poly.type
_entity_poly.pdbx_seq_one_letter_code
_entity_poly.pdbx_strand_id
1 'polypeptide(L)'
;MNTESCHCGLLSCKEVNTRDKDNKFTLQPLPYAENSLEPYISEKTVKFHYGKHLAAYIDNTNKLKAGTQFDDQPIHEIIKKASGGLFNNAAQVFNHYFYFEALHHSGAQAPRGKLSNLLEKNFGSFEDFKEKFTQAGTALFGSGWVWLVQEDDKLEIWPAPNAENPLKNGRYPLLTMDVWEHAYYLRSEEHTSELQS
;
A
#
# COMPACT_ATOMS: atom_id res chain seq x y z
N MET A 1 -4.26 -6.59 29.01
CA MET A 1 -3.54 -6.29 27.76
C MET A 1 -4.32 -6.99 26.66
N ASN A 2 -5.29 -6.28 26.09
CA ASN A 2 -6.16 -6.85 25.07
C ASN A 2 -5.47 -6.69 23.72
N THR A 3 -4.96 -7.80 23.21
CA THR A 3 -4.66 -7.95 21.78
C THR A 3 -5.98 -8.14 21.06
N GLU A 4 -6.76 -7.07 20.93
CA GLU A 4 -7.89 -7.09 20.00
C GLU A 4 -7.30 -7.27 18.60
N SER A 5 -7.57 -8.45 18.06
CA SER A 5 -7.14 -8.89 16.77
C SER A 5 -7.52 -7.86 15.72
N CYS A 6 -6.51 -7.26 15.08
CA CYS A 6 -6.71 -6.57 13.85
C CYS A 6 -7.36 -7.58 12.89
N HIS A 7 -8.67 -7.46 12.64
CA HIS A 7 -9.44 -8.40 11.80
C HIS A 7 -9.04 -8.36 10.31
N CYS A 8 -7.98 -7.62 9.99
CA CYS A 8 -7.50 -7.52 8.62
C CYS A 8 -6.58 -8.67 8.20
N GLY A 9 -6.31 -9.67 9.03
CA GLY A 9 -5.59 -10.91 8.65
C GLY A 9 -4.27 -10.71 7.88
N LEU A 10 -3.82 -9.46 7.74
CA LEU A 10 -2.67 -9.04 6.98
C LEU A 10 -1.47 -8.94 7.92
N LEU A 11 -0.34 -9.45 7.49
CA LEU A 11 0.97 -9.33 8.16
C LEU A 11 1.28 -7.85 8.48
N SER A 12 0.93 -6.93 7.57
CA SER A 12 1.09 -5.48 7.68
C SER A 12 0.52 -4.82 8.91
N CYS A 13 -0.55 -5.36 9.50
CA CYS A 13 -1.14 -4.73 10.69
C CYS A 13 -0.23 -4.77 11.92
N LYS A 14 0.67 -5.74 12.02
CA LYS A 14 1.63 -5.83 13.13
C LYS A 14 2.81 -4.91 12.89
N GLU A 15 3.41 -4.96 11.72
CA GLU A 15 4.59 -4.16 11.36
C GLU A 15 4.28 -2.67 11.34
N VAL A 16 3.15 -2.28 10.72
CA VAL A 16 2.70 -0.89 10.65
C VAL A 16 2.49 -0.26 12.03
N ASN A 17 2.18 -1.07 13.06
CA ASN A 17 1.95 -0.60 14.43
C ASN A 17 3.17 -0.75 15.34
N THR A 18 4.33 -1.16 14.83
CA THR A 18 5.55 -1.27 15.64
C THR A 18 6.02 0.12 16.07
N ARG A 19 6.31 0.26 17.36
CA ARG A 19 6.66 1.53 18.00
C ARG A 19 7.96 1.40 18.78
N ASP A 20 8.67 2.51 18.90
CA ASP A 20 9.81 2.64 19.79
C ASP A 20 9.39 2.93 21.26
N LYS A 21 10.39 3.12 22.12
CA LYS A 21 10.18 3.45 23.54
C LYS A 21 9.47 4.81 23.76
N ASP A 22 9.52 5.69 22.80
CA ASP A 22 8.92 7.02 22.83
C ASP A 22 7.52 7.03 22.15
N ASN A 23 6.91 5.85 21.98
CA ASN A 23 5.59 5.66 21.37
C ASN A 23 5.48 6.13 19.91
N LYS A 24 6.59 6.20 19.17
CA LYS A 24 6.63 6.59 17.76
C LYS A 24 6.58 5.37 16.87
N PHE A 25 5.78 5.42 15.81
CA PHE A 25 5.86 4.44 14.74
C PHE A 25 7.26 4.44 14.13
N THR A 26 7.79 3.26 13.82
CA THR A 26 9.14 3.08 13.30
C THR A 26 9.11 2.39 11.94
N LEU A 27 10.02 2.79 11.05
CA LEU A 27 10.20 2.11 9.76
C LEU A 27 10.71 0.68 10.02
N GLN A 28 9.96 -0.31 9.57
CA GLN A 28 10.34 -1.71 9.66
C GLN A 28 11.18 -2.12 8.46
N PRO A 29 12.07 -3.12 8.57
CA PRO A 29 12.82 -3.61 7.42
C PRO A 29 11.89 -4.21 6.36
N LEU A 30 12.28 -4.10 5.09
CA LEU A 30 11.63 -4.86 4.01
C LEU A 30 11.77 -6.36 4.26
N PRO A 31 10.77 -7.18 3.87
CA PRO A 31 10.85 -8.64 4.00
C PRO A 31 11.79 -9.29 2.97
N TYR A 32 12.43 -8.49 2.12
CA TYR A 32 13.36 -8.91 1.06
C TYR A 32 14.45 -7.84 0.86
N ALA A 33 15.53 -8.20 0.15
CA ALA A 33 16.60 -7.25 -0.19
C ALA A 33 16.11 -6.20 -1.20
N GLU A 34 16.61 -4.97 -1.09
CA GLU A 34 16.16 -3.82 -1.90
C GLU A 34 16.31 -4.03 -3.42
N ASN A 35 17.26 -4.88 -3.85
CA ASN A 35 17.50 -5.24 -5.25
C ASN A 35 16.70 -6.48 -5.71
N SER A 36 15.90 -7.09 -4.84
CA SER A 36 15.20 -8.36 -5.16
C SER A 36 14.09 -8.21 -6.20
N LEU A 37 13.65 -6.98 -6.49
CA LEU A 37 12.57 -6.71 -7.44
C LEU A 37 13.09 -6.40 -8.85
N GLU A 38 14.42 -6.40 -9.06
CA GLU A 38 15.01 -6.21 -10.39
C GLU A 38 14.69 -7.40 -11.32
N PRO A 39 14.57 -7.15 -12.62
CA PRO A 39 14.74 -5.88 -13.34
C PRO A 39 13.46 -5.02 -13.39
N TYR A 40 12.39 -5.38 -12.70
CA TYR A 40 11.09 -4.71 -12.81
C TYR A 40 11.02 -3.40 -12.01
N ILE A 41 11.61 -3.38 -10.82
CA ILE A 41 11.74 -2.20 -9.96
C ILE A 41 13.19 -2.13 -9.49
N SER A 42 13.90 -1.03 -9.83
CA SER A 42 15.31 -0.89 -9.50
C SER A 42 15.54 -0.73 -7.99
N GLU A 43 16.70 -1.17 -7.51
CA GLU A 43 17.14 -0.95 -6.12
C GLU A 43 17.06 0.52 -5.75
N LYS A 44 17.44 1.42 -6.66
CA LYS A 44 17.36 2.87 -6.48
C LYS A 44 15.93 3.32 -6.21
N THR A 45 14.95 2.83 -6.99
CA THR A 45 13.53 3.12 -6.78
C THR A 45 13.07 2.64 -5.42
N VAL A 46 13.39 1.40 -5.02
CA VAL A 46 13.03 0.86 -3.71
C VAL A 46 13.62 1.70 -2.57
N LYS A 47 14.91 2.06 -2.64
CA LYS A 47 15.56 2.92 -1.63
C LYS A 47 14.88 4.27 -1.46
N PHE A 48 14.47 4.89 -2.55
CA PHE A 48 13.75 6.17 -2.48
C PHE A 48 12.32 6.01 -1.99
N HIS A 49 11.59 5.06 -2.56
CA HIS A 49 10.18 4.86 -2.29
C HIS A 49 9.95 4.36 -0.86
N TYR A 50 10.69 3.33 -0.43
CA TYR A 50 10.60 2.78 0.92
C TYR A 50 11.38 3.62 1.93
N GLY A 51 12.67 3.84 1.64
CA GLY A 51 13.61 4.43 2.62
C GLY A 51 13.42 5.93 2.83
N LYS A 52 12.86 6.70 1.85
CA LYS A 52 12.65 8.14 1.99
C LYS A 52 11.17 8.52 2.06
N HIS A 53 10.35 8.10 1.09
CA HIS A 53 8.94 8.51 1.07
C HIS A 53 8.16 7.91 2.25
N LEU A 54 8.22 6.60 2.45
CA LEU A 54 7.55 5.96 3.57
C LEU A 54 8.07 6.47 4.92
N ALA A 55 9.40 6.62 5.07
CA ALA A 55 9.99 7.18 6.30
C ALA A 55 9.44 8.59 6.60
N ALA A 56 9.32 9.46 5.59
CA ALA A 56 8.77 10.79 5.76
C ALA A 56 7.28 10.76 6.21
N TYR A 57 6.47 9.85 5.67
CA TYR A 57 5.08 9.69 6.12
C TYR A 57 4.99 9.20 7.56
N ILE A 58 5.87 8.28 7.97
CA ILE A 58 5.97 7.81 9.36
C ILE A 58 6.31 8.98 10.29
N ASP A 59 7.35 9.76 9.97
CA ASP A 59 7.78 10.92 10.77
C ASP A 59 6.67 11.97 10.89
N ASN A 60 5.99 12.27 9.78
CA ASN A 60 4.88 13.23 9.80
C ASN A 60 3.68 12.70 10.60
N THR A 61 3.36 11.41 10.49
CA THR A 61 2.31 10.78 11.31
C THR A 61 2.64 10.91 12.79
N ASN A 62 3.88 10.62 13.18
CA ASN A 62 4.34 10.76 14.57
C ASN A 62 4.23 12.20 15.09
N LYS A 63 4.63 13.19 14.27
CA LYS A 63 4.51 14.61 14.63
C LYS A 63 3.05 15.04 14.80
N LEU A 64 2.17 14.60 13.90
CA LEU A 64 0.77 15.03 13.89
C LEU A 64 -0.10 14.31 14.91
N LYS A 65 0.24 13.09 15.33
CA LYS A 65 -0.50 12.37 16.38
C LYS A 65 -0.13 12.80 17.80
N ALA A 66 1.11 13.30 17.99
CA ALA A 66 1.66 13.59 19.31
C ALA A 66 0.79 14.56 20.11
N GLY A 67 0.46 14.18 21.36
CA GLY A 67 -0.38 14.97 22.27
C GLY A 67 -1.86 15.10 21.85
N THR A 68 -2.31 14.35 20.84
CA THR A 68 -3.71 14.29 20.42
C THR A 68 -4.40 13.02 20.95
N GLN A 69 -5.71 12.92 20.77
CA GLN A 69 -6.46 11.68 21.05
C GLN A 69 -5.98 10.45 20.25
N PHE A 70 -5.12 10.65 19.26
CA PHE A 70 -4.57 9.59 18.40
C PHE A 70 -3.18 9.12 18.83
N ASP A 71 -2.60 9.70 19.89
CA ASP A 71 -1.21 9.42 20.26
C ASP A 71 -0.94 7.94 20.51
N ASP A 72 -1.85 7.27 21.21
CA ASP A 72 -1.75 5.84 21.53
C ASP A 72 -2.54 4.95 20.56
N GLN A 73 -3.19 5.52 19.54
CA GLN A 73 -4.03 4.75 18.63
C GLN A 73 -3.20 4.01 17.57
N PRO A 74 -3.57 2.76 17.22
CA PRO A 74 -2.95 2.07 16.10
C PRO A 74 -3.29 2.74 14.77
N ILE A 75 -2.44 2.53 13.76
CA ILE A 75 -2.53 3.23 12.47
C ILE A 75 -3.91 3.09 11.81
N HIS A 76 -4.52 1.89 11.88
CA HIS A 76 -5.83 1.63 11.28
C HIS A 76 -6.96 2.42 11.97
N GLU A 77 -6.87 2.67 13.28
CA GLU A 77 -7.83 3.51 13.98
C GLU A 77 -7.63 5.00 13.67
N ILE A 78 -6.38 5.43 13.48
CA ILE A 78 -6.07 6.77 12.99
C ILE A 78 -6.70 6.96 11.59
N ILE A 79 -6.50 6.02 10.67
CA ILE A 79 -7.09 6.08 9.32
C ILE A 79 -8.61 6.21 9.37
N LYS A 80 -9.28 5.40 10.19
CA LYS A 80 -10.74 5.41 10.30
C LYS A 80 -11.31 6.73 10.84
N LYS A 81 -10.63 7.35 11.80
CA LYS A 81 -11.20 8.44 12.62
C LYS A 81 -10.59 9.81 12.35
N ALA A 82 -9.34 9.88 11.91
CA ALA A 82 -8.67 11.14 11.64
C ALA A 82 -9.12 11.76 10.31
N SER A 83 -8.75 13.04 10.11
CA SER A 83 -8.96 13.80 8.88
C SER A 83 -7.74 14.68 8.58
N GLY A 84 -7.73 15.33 7.41
CA GLY A 84 -6.66 16.24 7.00
C GLY A 84 -5.28 15.60 6.97
N GLY A 85 -4.26 16.34 7.42
CA GLY A 85 -2.86 15.91 7.34
C GLY A 85 -2.57 14.61 8.09
N LEU A 86 -3.17 14.39 9.25
CA LEU A 86 -2.96 13.16 10.03
C LEU A 86 -3.53 11.93 9.29
N PHE A 87 -4.74 12.03 8.76
CA PHE A 87 -5.31 10.98 7.92
C PHE A 87 -4.41 10.69 6.71
N ASN A 88 -4.03 11.74 5.96
CA ASN A 88 -3.24 11.56 4.74
C ASN A 88 -1.92 10.84 5.01
N ASN A 89 -1.17 11.26 6.05
CA ASN A 89 0.11 10.62 6.35
C ASN A 89 -0.07 9.19 6.91
N ALA A 90 -1.02 8.96 7.81
CA ALA A 90 -1.29 7.63 8.35
C ALA A 90 -1.78 6.64 7.26
N ALA A 91 -2.64 7.10 6.35
CA ALA A 91 -3.09 6.30 5.21
C ALA A 91 -1.92 5.97 4.28
N GLN A 92 -1.05 6.94 3.96
CA GLN A 92 0.15 6.67 3.16
C GLN A 92 1.10 5.68 3.82
N VAL A 93 1.29 5.73 5.14
CA VAL A 93 2.08 4.71 5.86
C VAL A 93 1.50 3.32 5.62
N PHE A 94 0.19 3.14 5.80
CA PHE A 94 -0.48 1.86 5.57
C PHE A 94 -0.40 1.43 4.10
N ASN A 95 -0.71 2.33 3.16
CA ASN A 95 -0.73 2.04 1.73
C ASN A 95 0.62 1.53 1.23
N HIS A 96 1.73 2.16 1.66
CA HIS A 96 3.08 1.75 1.28
C HIS A 96 3.48 0.42 1.88
N TYR A 97 3.23 0.17 3.18
CA TYR A 97 3.51 -1.15 3.75
C TYR A 97 2.76 -2.24 3.02
N PHE A 98 1.45 -2.04 2.80
CA PHE A 98 0.59 -2.99 2.10
C PHE A 98 1.07 -3.26 0.66
N TYR A 99 1.51 -2.22 -0.05
CA TYR A 99 2.08 -2.32 -1.39
C TYR A 99 3.38 -3.13 -1.39
N PHE A 100 4.34 -2.77 -0.55
CA PHE A 100 5.64 -3.45 -0.52
C PHE A 100 5.55 -4.90 -0.06
N GLU A 101 4.64 -5.23 0.85
CA GLU A 101 4.40 -6.62 1.26
C GLU A 101 3.78 -7.48 0.15
N ALA A 102 3.00 -6.89 -0.74
CA ALA A 102 2.42 -7.59 -1.88
C ALA A 102 3.44 -7.88 -2.99
N LEU A 103 4.56 -7.16 -3.03
CA LEU A 103 5.61 -7.36 -4.04
C LEU A 103 6.48 -8.57 -3.68
N HIS A 104 6.77 -9.41 -4.68
CA HIS A 104 7.57 -10.61 -4.48
C HIS A 104 8.57 -10.82 -5.63
N HIS A 105 9.82 -11.16 -5.27
CA HIS A 105 10.90 -11.37 -6.21
C HIS A 105 10.70 -12.55 -7.18
N SER A 106 9.89 -13.53 -6.82
CA SER A 106 9.62 -14.71 -7.67
C SER A 106 8.59 -14.43 -8.78
N GLY A 107 8.16 -13.18 -8.94
CA GLY A 107 7.13 -12.80 -9.88
C GLY A 107 5.70 -13.17 -9.44
N ALA A 108 4.73 -12.76 -10.24
CA ALA A 108 3.32 -13.03 -9.95
C ALA A 108 3.00 -14.52 -10.13
N GLN A 109 2.40 -15.12 -9.10
CA GLN A 109 1.77 -16.42 -9.22
C GLN A 109 0.26 -16.24 -9.36
N ALA A 110 -0.37 -17.09 -10.19
CA ALA A 110 -1.82 -17.09 -10.28
C ALA A 110 -2.44 -17.40 -8.91
N PRO A 111 -3.49 -16.69 -8.50
CA PRO A 111 -4.18 -16.95 -7.25
C PRO A 111 -4.77 -18.33 -7.24
N ARG A 112 -4.90 -18.93 -6.04
CA ARG A 112 -5.41 -20.28 -5.85
C ARG A 112 -6.53 -20.29 -4.82
N GLY A 113 -7.33 -21.36 -4.82
CA GLY A 113 -8.37 -21.59 -3.81
C GLY A 113 -9.48 -20.53 -3.82
N LYS A 114 -9.89 -20.06 -2.66
CA LYS A 114 -11.03 -19.14 -2.51
C LYS A 114 -10.88 -17.86 -3.33
N LEU A 115 -9.68 -17.28 -3.37
CA LEU A 115 -9.43 -16.06 -4.10
C LEU A 115 -9.60 -16.27 -5.62
N SER A 116 -9.08 -17.37 -6.18
CA SER A 116 -9.27 -17.69 -7.60
C SER A 116 -10.75 -17.74 -7.96
N ASN A 117 -11.54 -18.48 -7.16
CA ASN A 117 -12.98 -18.62 -7.38
C ASN A 117 -13.72 -17.28 -7.30
N LEU A 118 -13.33 -16.43 -6.36
CA LEU A 118 -13.92 -15.09 -6.23
C LEU A 118 -13.55 -14.18 -7.41
N LEU A 119 -12.31 -14.25 -7.90
CA LEU A 119 -11.89 -13.49 -9.08
C LEU A 119 -12.68 -13.94 -10.33
N GLU A 120 -12.80 -15.25 -10.56
CA GLU A 120 -13.61 -15.78 -11.65
C GLU A 120 -15.08 -15.35 -11.55
N LYS A 121 -15.67 -15.46 -10.35
CA LYS A 121 -17.07 -15.06 -10.09
C LYS A 121 -17.30 -13.56 -10.38
N ASN A 122 -16.36 -12.68 -10.00
CA ASN A 122 -16.56 -11.24 -10.06
C ASN A 122 -16.05 -10.59 -11.35
N PHE A 123 -15.05 -11.19 -12.01
CA PHE A 123 -14.39 -10.59 -13.16
C PHE A 123 -14.43 -11.45 -14.43
N GLY A 124 -14.79 -12.73 -14.32
CA GLY A 124 -14.85 -13.69 -15.42
C GLY A 124 -13.62 -14.58 -15.49
N SER A 125 -12.42 -14.00 -15.38
CA SER A 125 -11.15 -14.73 -15.31
C SER A 125 -10.09 -13.93 -14.56
N PHE A 126 -8.97 -14.57 -14.23
CA PHE A 126 -7.82 -13.87 -13.66
C PHE A 126 -7.20 -12.89 -14.67
N GLU A 127 -7.20 -13.24 -15.96
CA GLU A 127 -6.71 -12.34 -17.02
C GLU A 127 -7.60 -11.10 -17.15
N ASP A 128 -8.92 -11.26 -17.16
CA ASP A 128 -9.87 -10.13 -17.17
C ASP A 128 -9.70 -9.24 -15.94
N PHE A 129 -9.46 -9.83 -14.77
CA PHE A 129 -9.14 -9.07 -13.57
C PHE A 129 -7.87 -8.24 -13.77
N LYS A 130 -6.78 -8.84 -14.25
CA LYS A 130 -5.51 -8.11 -14.49
C LYS A 130 -5.70 -6.95 -15.45
N GLU A 131 -6.41 -7.18 -16.55
CA GLU A 131 -6.70 -6.14 -17.53
C GLU A 131 -7.47 -4.98 -16.89
N LYS A 132 -8.58 -5.26 -16.21
CA LYS A 132 -9.40 -4.26 -15.53
C LYS A 132 -8.62 -3.51 -14.44
N PHE A 133 -7.78 -4.21 -13.67
CA PHE A 133 -6.96 -3.61 -12.63
C PHE A 133 -5.90 -2.66 -13.22
N THR A 134 -5.26 -3.05 -14.32
CA THR A 134 -4.31 -2.22 -15.06
C THR A 134 -5.01 -1.00 -15.67
N GLN A 135 -6.17 -1.20 -16.31
CA GLN A 135 -6.96 -0.10 -16.88
C GLN A 135 -7.38 0.91 -15.80
N ALA A 136 -7.78 0.45 -14.61
CA ALA A 136 -8.10 1.33 -13.51
C ALA A 136 -6.91 2.19 -13.08
N GLY A 137 -5.69 1.64 -13.09
CA GLY A 137 -4.46 2.38 -12.78
C GLY A 137 -4.13 3.43 -13.85
N THR A 138 -4.21 3.07 -15.12
CA THR A 138 -3.91 4.00 -16.22
C THR A 138 -4.97 5.09 -16.37
N ALA A 139 -6.21 4.82 -16.00
CA ALA A 139 -7.32 5.78 -16.05
C ALA A 139 -7.40 6.72 -14.84
N LEU A 140 -6.73 6.41 -13.73
CA LEU A 140 -6.75 7.25 -12.55
C LEU A 140 -6.00 8.56 -12.81
N PHE A 141 -6.74 9.66 -12.82
CA PHE A 141 -6.18 10.99 -13.05
C PHE A 141 -5.42 11.50 -11.81
N GLY A 142 -4.15 11.84 -11.98
CA GLY A 142 -3.29 12.33 -10.91
C GLY A 142 -2.75 11.20 -10.03
N SER A 143 -2.30 11.58 -8.83
CA SER A 143 -1.73 10.64 -7.85
C SER A 143 -2.82 9.84 -7.12
N GLY A 144 -2.54 8.58 -6.83
CA GLY A 144 -3.47 7.74 -6.07
C GLY A 144 -3.05 6.28 -6.00
N TRP A 145 -4.01 5.44 -5.69
CA TRP A 145 -3.86 4.00 -5.48
C TRP A 145 -4.99 3.26 -6.18
N VAL A 146 -4.74 2.10 -6.73
CA VAL A 146 -5.80 1.19 -7.18
C VAL A 146 -5.86 0.02 -6.21
N TRP A 147 -7.03 -0.25 -5.70
CA TRP A 147 -7.26 -1.31 -4.72
C TRP A 147 -8.13 -2.42 -5.31
N LEU A 148 -7.80 -3.67 -4.96
CA LEU A 148 -8.77 -4.75 -4.94
C LEU A 148 -9.31 -4.84 -3.53
N VAL A 149 -10.61 -4.62 -3.36
CA VAL A 149 -11.29 -4.68 -2.07
C VAL A 149 -12.33 -5.78 -2.04
N GLN A 150 -12.58 -6.30 -0.85
CA GLN A 150 -13.62 -7.30 -0.60
C GLN A 150 -14.69 -6.73 0.33
N GLU A 151 -15.95 -6.98 -0.04
CA GLU A 151 -17.12 -6.80 0.81
C GLU A 151 -17.96 -8.07 0.70
N ASP A 152 -18.04 -8.86 1.77
CA ASP A 152 -18.60 -10.22 1.77
C ASP A 152 -17.97 -11.12 0.68
N ASP A 153 -18.80 -11.59 -0.27
CA ASP A 153 -18.36 -12.39 -1.44
C ASP A 153 -18.17 -11.57 -2.72
N LYS A 154 -18.21 -10.24 -2.61
CA LYS A 154 -17.97 -9.33 -3.75
C LYS A 154 -16.55 -8.82 -3.73
N LEU A 155 -15.95 -8.79 -4.91
CA LEU A 155 -14.68 -8.11 -5.17
C LEU A 155 -14.92 -6.89 -6.04
N GLU A 156 -14.29 -5.78 -5.69
CA GLU A 156 -14.36 -4.52 -6.43
C GLU A 156 -12.95 -4.00 -6.69
N ILE A 157 -12.71 -3.51 -7.91
CA ILE A 157 -11.53 -2.69 -8.23
C ILE A 157 -11.91 -1.25 -7.93
N TRP A 158 -11.21 -0.64 -6.97
CA TRP A 158 -11.49 0.70 -6.49
C TRP A 158 -10.32 1.65 -6.73
N PRO A 159 -10.38 2.52 -7.75
CA PRO A 159 -9.43 3.62 -7.92
C PRO A 159 -9.67 4.68 -6.85
N ALA A 160 -8.63 5.04 -6.12
CA ALA A 160 -8.68 5.92 -4.96
C ALA A 160 -7.68 7.08 -5.12
N PRO A 161 -8.10 8.34 -5.24
CA PRO A 161 -7.20 9.46 -5.42
C PRO A 161 -6.41 9.78 -4.15
N ASN A 162 -5.23 10.36 -4.31
CA ASN A 162 -4.36 10.82 -3.21
C ASN A 162 -4.04 9.71 -2.20
N ALA A 163 -4.37 9.93 -0.92
CA ALA A 163 -4.14 9.00 0.18
C ALA A 163 -5.37 8.16 0.55
N GLU A 164 -6.43 8.19 -0.26
CA GLU A 164 -7.65 7.45 0.04
C GLU A 164 -7.36 5.96 0.33
N ASN A 165 -8.04 5.44 1.36
CA ASN A 165 -7.75 4.12 1.92
C ASN A 165 -9.04 3.36 2.20
N PRO A 166 -9.14 2.07 1.81
CA PRO A 166 -10.34 1.26 2.00
C PRO A 166 -10.80 1.17 3.46
N LEU A 167 -9.88 1.18 4.43
CA LEU A 167 -10.22 1.10 5.86
C LEU A 167 -11.07 2.28 6.34
N LYS A 168 -10.92 3.45 5.71
CA LYS A 168 -11.74 4.64 6.01
C LYS A 168 -13.22 4.38 5.75
N ASN A 169 -13.51 3.58 4.73
CA ASN A 169 -14.86 3.24 4.27
C ASN A 169 -15.32 1.85 4.74
N GLY A 170 -14.60 1.22 5.68
CA GLY A 170 -14.94 -0.11 6.20
C GLY A 170 -14.74 -1.27 5.21
N ARG A 171 -14.02 -1.04 4.10
CA ARG A 171 -13.74 -2.05 3.06
C ARG A 171 -12.49 -2.85 3.42
N TYR A 172 -12.46 -4.11 3.03
CA TYR A 172 -11.33 -5.00 3.29
C TYR A 172 -10.35 -5.00 2.09
N PRO A 173 -9.12 -4.51 2.22
CA PRO A 173 -8.13 -4.50 1.14
C PRO A 173 -7.53 -5.89 0.92
N LEU A 174 -7.39 -6.30 -0.34
CA LEU A 174 -6.73 -7.55 -0.76
C LEU A 174 -5.46 -7.32 -1.55
N LEU A 175 -5.41 -6.26 -2.38
CA LEU A 175 -4.26 -5.90 -3.21
C LEU A 175 -4.28 -4.40 -3.45
N THR A 176 -3.10 -3.81 -3.63
CA THR A 176 -2.99 -2.42 -4.08
C THR A 176 -1.90 -2.23 -5.13
N MET A 177 -2.07 -1.19 -5.94
CA MET A 177 -1.08 -0.69 -6.87
C MET A 177 -0.90 0.80 -6.63
N ASP A 178 0.34 1.22 -6.47
CA ASP A 178 0.73 2.62 -6.36
C ASP A 178 0.80 3.26 -7.76
N VAL A 179 0.04 4.35 -7.97
CA VAL A 179 0.06 5.14 -9.21
C VAL A 179 0.58 6.56 -8.99
N TRP A 180 1.21 6.83 -7.86
CA TRP A 180 2.00 8.04 -7.65
C TRP A 180 3.25 8.03 -8.54
N GLU A 181 3.65 9.19 -9.05
CA GLU A 181 4.85 9.32 -9.90
C GLU A 181 6.12 8.76 -9.25
N HIS A 182 6.27 8.90 -7.92
CA HIS A 182 7.43 8.38 -7.21
C HIS A 182 7.58 6.84 -7.26
N ALA A 183 6.52 6.11 -7.60
CA ALA A 183 6.57 4.66 -7.75
C ALA A 183 7.26 4.21 -9.06
N TYR A 184 7.29 5.07 -10.09
CA TYR A 184 7.82 4.71 -11.42
C TYR A 184 8.71 5.79 -12.06
N TYR A 185 8.77 6.98 -11.51
CA TYR A 185 9.48 8.15 -12.06
C TYR A 185 10.97 7.88 -12.36
N LEU A 186 11.70 7.21 -11.48
CA LEU A 186 13.13 6.92 -11.69
C LEU A 186 13.36 5.98 -12.88
N ARG A 187 12.40 5.13 -13.23
CA ARG A 187 12.49 4.23 -14.38
C ARG A 187 12.29 4.96 -15.71
N SER A 188 11.47 6.01 -15.75
CA SER A 188 11.28 6.82 -16.95
C SER A 188 12.51 7.66 -17.30
N GLU A 189 13.29 8.09 -16.31
CA GLU A 189 14.57 8.78 -16.55
C GLU A 189 15.66 7.84 -17.09
N GLU A 190 15.71 6.59 -16.62
CA GLU A 190 16.66 5.58 -17.12
C GLU A 190 16.41 5.25 -18.60
N HIS A 191 15.14 5.11 -19.03
CA HIS A 191 14.79 4.90 -20.43
C HIS A 191 15.07 6.11 -21.33
N THR A 192 14.96 7.34 -20.80
CA THR A 192 15.25 8.56 -21.58
C THR A 192 16.74 8.72 -21.84
N SER A 193 17.60 8.29 -20.92
CA SER A 193 19.06 8.33 -21.08
C SER A 193 19.58 7.29 -22.10
N GLU A 194 18.93 6.13 -22.20
CA GLU A 194 19.26 5.10 -23.21
C GLU A 194 18.88 5.50 -24.64
N LEU A 195 17.87 6.37 -24.81
CA LEU A 195 17.46 6.87 -26.12
C LEU A 195 18.29 8.07 -26.59
N GLN A 196 19.14 8.64 -25.74
CA GLN A 196 20.02 9.77 -26.05
C GLN A 196 21.50 9.40 -26.23
N SER A 197 21.85 8.12 -26.08
CA SER A 197 23.17 7.55 -26.33
C SER A 197 23.18 6.75 -27.63
#